data_d8e1f3bbb6d7489336d81bc84dfff774
#
_entry.id   d8e1f3bbb6d7489336d81bc84dfff774
#
_cell.length_a   1.000
_cell.length_b   1.000
_cell.length_c   1.000
_cell.angle_alpha   90.00
_cell.angle_beta   90.00
_cell.angle_gamma   90.00
#
_symmetry.space_group_name_H-M   'P 1'
#
loop_
_entity.id
_entity.type
_entity.pdbx_description
1 polymer ?
#
loop_
_entity_poly.entity_id
_entity_poly.type
_entity_poly.pdbx_seq_one_letter_code
_entity_poly.pdbx_strand_id
1 'polypeptide(L)'
;MFEMQRIFHTGIVVDDIEKAKAEIGASLNLTWTPVRVFDSLVLWTPERGLFEIRNKADYSRQGPHHLEICEGPKGSVYDPAILPHGRHIGVWVDDLRQETDELLENGWRLLAANGTPDDDYGVITYMAPPTAAFVVELVATKLKPMIDTWLLEGC
;
A
#
# COMPACT_ATOMS: atom_id res chain seq x y z
N MET A 1 7.27 7.78 -15.54
CA MET A 1 5.85 7.44 -15.87
C MET A 1 5.68 5.92 -15.81
N PHE A 2 4.75 5.44 -14.99
CA PHE A 2 4.48 4.00 -14.89
C PHE A 2 3.46 3.54 -15.94
N GLU A 3 3.52 2.27 -16.31
CA GLU A 3 2.59 1.63 -17.25
C GLU A 3 1.42 0.99 -16.49
N MET A 4 0.20 1.08 -17.03
CA MET A 4 -1.01 0.52 -16.41
C MET A 4 -0.92 -0.98 -16.11
N GLN A 5 -0.18 -1.74 -16.90
CA GLN A 5 0.07 -3.17 -16.67
C GLN A 5 0.94 -3.45 -15.42
N ARG A 6 1.56 -2.42 -14.85
CA ARG A 6 2.30 -2.53 -13.58
C ARG A 6 1.42 -2.40 -12.34
N ILE A 7 0.12 -2.11 -12.49
CA ILE A 7 -0.83 -2.15 -11.39
C ILE A 7 -1.06 -3.61 -11.00
N PHE A 8 -0.70 -3.99 -9.78
CA PHE A 8 -0.77 -5.39 -9.35
C PHE A 8 -1.77 -5.64 -8.22
N HIS A 9 -2.21 -4.58 -7.51
CA HIS A 9 -3.25 -4.72 -6.50
C HIS A 9 -4.13 -3.48 -6.35
N THR A 10 -5.29 -3.72 -5.77
CA THR A 10 -6.15 -2.69 -5.16
C THR A 10 -6.11 -2.92 -3.66
N GLY A 11 -5.69 -1.91 -2.90
CA GLY A 11 -5.66 -1.94 -1.46
C GLY A 11 -6.93 -1.38 -0.84
N ILE A 12 -7.40 -2.04 0.21
CA ILE A 12 -8.55 -1.62 1.01
C ILE A 12 -8.09 -1.49 2.45
N VAL A 13 -8.29 -0.32 3.04
CA VAL A 13 -7.98 -0.07 4.45
C VAL A 13 -9.24 -0.30 5.27
N VAL A 14 -9.12 -1.11 6.32
CA VAL A 14 -10.25 -1.56 7.15
C VAL A 14 -9.95 -1.40 8.64
N ASP A 15 -11.00 -1.38 9.47
CA ASP A 15 -10.88 -1.35 10.92
C ASP A 15 -10.61 -2.73 11.55
N ASP A 16 -11.01 -3.81 10.85
CA ASP A 16 -10.87 -5.20 11.30
C ASP A 16 -10.59 -6.10 10.10
N ILE A 17 -9.34 -6.55 9.99
CA ILE A 17 -8.88 -7.34 8.83
C ILE A 17 -9.55 -8.71 8.77
N GLU A 18 -9.76 -9.39 9.89
CA GLU A 18 -10.35 -10.74 9.90
C GLU A 18 -11.83 -10.70 9.50
N LYS A 19 -12.55 -9.69 9.99
CA LYS A 19 -13.95 -9.48 9.59
C LYS A 19 -14.06 -9.14 8.11
N ALA A 20 -13.24 -8.23 7.61
CA ALA A 20 -13.24 -7.83 6.20
C ALA A 20 -12.89 -9.02 5.27
N LYS A 21 -11.89 -9.83 5.64
CA LYS A 21 -11.53 -11.06 4.90
C LYS A 21 -12.70 -12.02 4.81
N ALA A 22 -13.39 -12.27 5.92
CA ALA A 22 -14.54 -13.18 5.94
C ALA A 22 -15.69 -12.68 5.04
N GLU A 23 -16.05 -11.40 5.16
CA GLU A 23 -17.13 -10.80 4.38
C GLU A 23 -16.80 -10.75 2.88
N ILE A 24 -15.64 -10.24 2.51
CA ILE A 24 -15.22 -10.09 1.11
C ILE A 24 -14.93 -11.46 0.49
N GLY A 25 -14.24 -12.34 1.22
CA GLY A 25 -13.91 -13.67 0.74
C GLY A 25 -15.16 -14.50 0.43
N ALA A 26 -16.14 -14.48 1.31
CA ALA A 26 -17.42 -15.17 1.09
C ALA A 26 -18.19 -14.59 -0.10
N SER A 27 -18.23 -13.27 -0.23
CA SER A 27 -19.01 -12.59 -1.27
C SER A 27 -18.40 -12.70 -2.67
N LEU A 28 -17.06 -12.70 -2.77
CA LEU A 28 -16.33 -12.69 -4.04
C LEU A 28 -15.63 -14.03 -4.35
N ASN A 29 -15.84 -15.05 -3.52
CA ASN A 29 -15.17 -16.34 -3.63
C ASN A 29 -13.63 -16.22 -3.67
N LEU A 30 -13.08 -15.43 -2.75
CA LEU A 30 -11.64 -15.22 -2.63
C LEU A 30 -11.05 -16.05 -1.50
N THR A 31 -9.82 -16.48 -1.68
CA THR A 31 -8.96 -17.06 -0.65
C THR A 31 -7.81 -16.08 -0.36
N TRP A 32 -7.31 -16.12 0.86
CA TRP A 32 -6.36 -15.14 1.36
C TRP A 32 -5.01 -15.75 1.71
N THR A 33 -3.96 -14.94 1.63
CA THR A 33 -2.66 -15.29 2.18
C THR A 33 -2.73 -15.29 3.72
N PRO A 34 -1.73 -15.83 4.43
CA PRO A 34 -1.61 -15.57 5.86
C PRO A 34 -1.45 -14.06 6.12
N VAL A 35 -2.15 -13.56 7.14
CA VAL A 35 -1.98 -12.17 7.58
C VAL A 35 -0.56 -11.97 8.09
N ARG A 36 0.13 -10.99 7.54
CA ARG A 36 1.41 -10.52 8.08
C ARG A 36 1.20 -9.37 9.03
N VAL A 37 1.87 -9.44 10.16
CA VAL A 37 1.88 -8.38 11.17
C VAL A 37 3.25 -7.71 11.14
N PHE A 38 3.24 -6.42 10.90
CA PHE A 38 4.44 -5.58 10.93
C PHE A 38 4.40 -4.78 12.24
N ASP A 39 5.10 -5.26 13.25
CA ASP A 39 5.06 -4.66 14.60
C ASP A 39 5.74 -3.30 14.67
N SER A 40 6.71 -3.04 13.79
CA SER A 40 7.47 -1.78 13.72
C SER A 40 7.64 -1.35 12.27
N LEU A 41 6.53 -1.08 11.59
CA LEU A 41 6.60 -0.51 10.25
C LEU A 41 7.03 0.95 10.34
N VAL A 42 8.20 1.25 9.78
CA VAL A 42 8.70 2.63 9.70
C VAL A 42 7.97 3.39 8.61
N LEU A 43 7.43 4.54 8.98
CA LEU A 43 6.85 5.51 8.06
C LEU A 43 7.50 6.88 8.24
N TRP A 44 7.44 7.67 7.20
CA TRP A 44 7.83 9.07 7.18
C TRP A 44 6.72 9.90 6.54
N THR A 45 6.42 11.05 7.13
CA THR A 45 5.57 12.06 6.51
C THR A 45 6.23 13.43 6.61
N PRO A 46 5.94 14.36 5.67
CA PRO A 46 6.51 15.70 5.73
C PRO A 46 6.24 16.44 7.06
N GLU A 47 5.08 16.19 7.66
CA GLU A 47 4.64 16.89 8.88
C GLU A 47 5.23 16.28 10.16
N ARG A 48 5.44 14.96 10.16
CA ARG A 48 5.83 14.23 11.39
C ARG A 48 7.28 13.78 11.40
N GLY A 49 7.92 13.61 10.25
CA GLY A 49 9.21 12.92 10.13
C GLY A 49 9.06 11.42 10.26
N LEU A 50 10.11 10.72 10.71
CA LEU A 50 10.10 9.26 10.90
C LEU A 50 9.32 8.88 12.16
N PHE A 51 8.52 7.82 12.06
CA PHE A 51 7.80 7.19 13.16
C PHE A 51 7.51 5.72 12.85
N GLU A 52 7.14 4.95 13.86
CA GLU A 52 6.79 3.55 13.72
C GLU A 52 5.32 3.33 14.02
N ILE A 53 4.72 2.39 13.29
CA ILE A 53 3.36 1.92 13.53
C ILE A 53 3.33 0.40 13.51
N ARG A 54 2.28 -0.17 14.11
CA ARG A 54 1.92 -1.57 13.90
C ARG A 54 0.84 -1.64 12.84
N ASN A 55 1.08 -2.44 11.80
CA ASN A 55 0.09 -2.65 10.76
C ASN A 55 -0.07 -4.14 10.45
N LYS A 56 -1.20 -4.51 9.88
CA LYS A 56 -1.46 -5.84 9.34
C LYS A 56 -1.86 -5.72 7.89
N ALA A 57 -1.46 -6.70 7.10
CA ALA A 57 -1.85 -6.78 5.70
C ALA A 57 -1.96 -8.23 5.23
N ASP A 58 -2.76 -8.46 4.21
CA ASP A 58 -2.76 -9.69 3.43
C ASP A 58 -3.26 -9.44 2.00
N TYR A 59 -3.14 -10.45 1.16
CA TYR A 59 -3.55 -10.41 -0.25
C TYR A 59 -4.54 -11.51 -0.58
N SER A 60 -5.46 -11.24 -1.52
CA SER A 60 -6.19 -12.31 -2.20
C SER A 60 -5.21 -13.15 -3.02
N ARG A 61 -5.39 -14.48 -3.01
CA ARG A 61 -4.56 -15.40 -3.82
C ARG A 61 -4.86 -15.31 -5.29
N GLN A 62 -6.11 -14.98 -5.62
CA GLN A 62 -6.53 -14.81 -7.00
C GLN A 62 -5.89 -13.55 -7.59
N GLY A 63 -5.21 -13.74 -8.73
CA GLY A 63 -4.50 -12.70 -9.46
C GLY A 63 -4.74 -12.83 -10.96
N PRO A 64 -3.98 -12.10 -11.78
CA PRO A 64 -2.76 -11.35 -11.47
C PRO A 64 -2.96 -9.99 -10.79
N HIS A 65 -4.18 -9.44 -10.76
CA HIS A 65 -4.54 -8.26 -9.98
C HIS A 65 -5.14 -8.73 -8.65
N HIS A 66 -4.47 -8.42 -7.54
CA HIS A 66 -4.86 -8.87 -6.21
C HIS A 66 -5.68 -7.81 -5.47
N LEU A 67 -6.49 -8.24 -4.50
CA LEU A 67 -6.95 -7.35 -3.44
C LEU A 67 -5.96 -7.43 -2.27
N GLU A 68 -5.57 -6.27 -1.76
CA GLU A 68 -4.84 -6.15 -0.50
C GLU A 68 -5.80 -5.62 0.57
N ILE A 69 -5.75 -6.19 1.78
CA ILE A 69 -6.47 -5.65 2.93
C ILE A 69 -5.44 -5.20 3.96
N CYS A 70 -5.56 -3.96 4.41
CA CYS A 70 -4.68 -3.35 5.41
C CYS A 70 -5.46 -2.90 6.64
N GLU A 71 -4.91 -3.14 7.83
CA GLU A 71 -5.38 -2.62 9.11
C GLU A 71 -4.23 -1.91 9.81
N GLY A 72 -4.45 -0.68 10.23
CA GLY A 72 -3.45 0.11 10.95
C GLY A 72 -4.06 1.09 11.92
N PRO A 73 -3.24 1.82 12.69
CA PRO A 73 -3.73 2.73 13.71
C PRO A 73 -4.44 3.94 13.12
N LYS A 74 -5.37 4.48 13.89
CA LYS A 74 -6.04 5.75 13.57
C LYS A 74 -5.02 6.87 13.42
N GLY A 75 -5.26 7.74 12.45
CA GLY A 75 -4.37 8.86 12.13
C GLY A 75 -3.20 8.49 11.22
N SER A 76 -3.01 7.22 10.90
CA SER A 76 -2.01 6.77 9.92
C SER A 76 -2.57 6.71 8.50
N VAL A 77 -1.70 6.46 7.52
CA VAL A 77 -2.11 6.21 6.13
C VAL A 77 -3.03 4.98 5.99
N TYR A 78 -3.08 4.11 7.01
CA TYR A 78 -3.96 2.94 7.09
C TYR A 78 -5.23 3.18 7.92
N ASP A 79 -5.58 4.44 8.18
CA ASP A 79 -6.85 4.81 8.79
C ASP A 79 -7.90 5.05 7.68
N PRO A 80 -9.01 4.29 7.65
CA PRO A 80 -10.05 4.47 6.63
C PRO A 80 -10.63 5.88 6.56
N ALA A 81 -10.52 6.65 7.65
CA ALA A 81 -10.99 8.03 7.71
C ALA A 81 -10.06 9.03 6.99
N ILE A 82 -8.78 8.68 6.80
CA ILE A 82 -7.76 9.57 6.20
C ILE A 82 -7.60 9.33 4.71
N LEU A 83 -7.48 8.06 4.30
CA LEU A 83 -7.39 7.72 2.88
C LEU A 83 -8.74 7.98 2.21
N PRO A 84 -8.78 8.69 1.07
CA PRO A 84 -10.01 8.88 0.31
C PRO A 84 -10.68 7.54 0.06
N HIS A 85 -11.82 7.31 0.70
CA HIS A 85 -12.60 6.06 0.65
C HIS A 85 -11.85 4.80 1.10
N GLY A 86 -10.71 4.92 1.81
CA GLY A 86 -9.94 3.77 2.30
C GLY A 86 -9.37 2.87 1.20
N ARG A 87 -9.12 3.40 -0.01
CA ARG A 87 -8.66 2.61 -1.16
C ARG A 87 -7.45 3.22 -1.84
N HIS A 88 -6.56 2.33 -2.31
CA HIS A 88 -5.43 2.69 -3.14
C HIS A 88 -5.22 1.67 -4.26
N ILE A 89 -4.46 2.05 -5.27
CA ILE A 89 -3.92 1.11 -6.27
C ILE A 89 -2.42 0.99 -6.07
N GLY A 90 -1.90 -0.24 -6.10
CA GLY A 90 -0.47 -0.52 -5.99
C GLY A 90 0.18 -0.71 -7.34
N VAL A 91 1.27 -0.01 -7.57
CA VAL A 91 1.98 0.03 -8.86
C VAL A 91 3.46 -0.28 -8.65
N TRP A 92 3.98 -1.25 -9.42
CA TRP A 92 5.42 -1.53 -9.45
C TRP A 92 6.19 -0.41 -10.14
N VAL A 93 7.22 0.09 -9.48
CA VAL A 93 8.16 1.08 -10.05
C VAL A 93 9.60 0.61 -9.89
N ASP A 94 10.44 0.89 -10.88
CA ASP A 94 11.85 0.50 -10.83
C ASP A 94 12.71 1.53 -10.10
N ASP A 95 12.37 2.81 -10.23
CA ASP A 95 13.00 3.93 -9.52
C ASP A 95 11.96 4.69 -8.70
N LEU A 96 11.84 4.32 -7.41
CA LEU A 96 10.84 4.90 -6.52
C LEU A 96 11.04 6.42 -6.34
N ARG A 97 12.31 6.86 -6.25
CA ARG A 97 12.60 8.27 -6.08
C ARG A 97 12.19 9.08 -7.30
N GLN A 98 12.61 8.65 -8.48
CA GLN A 98 12.29 9.35 -9.72
C GLN A 98 10.78 9.48 -9.90
N GLU A 99 10.03 8.39 -9.78
CA GLU A 99 8.58 8.39 -9.96
C GLU A 99 7.87 9.24 -8.90
N THR A 100 8.35 9.22 -7.64
CA THR A 100 7.79 10.05 -6.57
C THR A 100 8.04 11.54 -6.85
N ASP A 101 9.26 11.90 -7.20
CA ASP A 101 9.64 13.30 -7.49
C ASP A 101 8.87 13.84 -8.71
N GLU A 102 8.71 13.03 -9.79
CA GLU A 102 7.89 13.39 -10.95
C GLU A 102 6.42 13.65 -10.57
N LEU A 103 5.83 12.85 -9.68
CA LEU A 103 4.47 13.08 -9.21
C LEU A 103 4.38 14.37 -8.37
N LEU A 104 5.34 14.62 -7.50
CA LEU A 104 5.40 15.86 -6.71
C LEU A 104 5.51 17.10 -7.61
N GLU A 105 6.34 17.07 -8.65
CA GLU A 105 6.46 18.14 -9.66
C GLU A 105 5.13 18.37 -10.40
N ASN A 106 4.32 17.32 -10.58
CA ASN A 106 2.98 17.40 -11.18
C ASN A 106 1.88 17.79 -10.16
N GLY A 107 2.25 18.24 -8.97
CA GLY A 107 1.33 18.74 -7.96
C GLY A 107 0.65 17.66 -7.11
N TRP A 108 1.10 16.42 -7.19
CA TRP A 108 0.65 15.36 -6.29
C TRP A 108 1.19 15.60 -4.88
N ARG A 109 0.53 15.02 -3.89
CA ARG A 109 0.92 15.14 -2.49
C ARG A 109 1.39 13.79 -1.97
N LEU A 110 2.56 13.78 -1.33
CA LEU A 110 3.06 12.62 -0.58
C LEU A 110 2.32 12.52 0.76
N LEU A 111 1.63 11.41 0.97
CA LEU A 111 0.91 11.11 2.22
C LEU A 111 1.80 10.41 3.23
N ALA A 112 2.60 9.45 2.78
CA ALA A 112 3.58 8.72 3.58
C ALA A 112 4.61 8.00 2.69
N ALA A 113 5.76 7.69 3.25
CA ALA A 113 6.80 6.86 2.66
C ALA A 113 7.43 5.94 3.72
N ASN A 114 8.18 4.90 3.31
CA ASN A 114 8.93 4.06 4.26
C ASN A 114 10.29 4.64 4.65
N GLY A 115 10.72 5.71 4.04
CA GLY A 115 11.98 6.38 4.31
C GLY A 115 11.92 7.86 4.03
N THR A 116 12.97 8.59 4.39
CA THR A 116 13.09 10.00 4.13
C THR A 116 13.40 10.25 2.63
N PRO A 117 13.25 11.50 2.14
CA PRO A 117 13.72 11.86 0.81
C PRO A 117 15.22 11.58 0.60
N ASP A 118 16.04 11.72 1.65
CA ASP A 118 17.48 11.44 1.58
C ASP A 118 17.80 9.94 1.45
N ASP A 119 16.84 9.07 1.85
CA ASP A 119 16.90 7.62 1.70
C ASP A 119 16.06 7.12 0.49
N ASP A 120 15.92 7.95 -0.54
CA ASP A 120 15.13 7.64 -1.74
C ASP A 120 13.70 7.22 -1.44
N TYR A 121 13.10 7.74 -0.35
CA TYR A 121 11.76 7.38 0.17
C TYR A 121 11.60 5.92 0.63
N GLY A 122 12.68 5.14 0.65
CA GLY A 122 12.66 3.74 1.05
C GLY A 122 12.19 2.77 -0.03
N VAL A 123 11.04 2.11 0.17
CA VAL A 123 10.53 1.06 -0.74
C VAL A 123 9.07 1.26 -1.18
N ILE A 124 8.33 2.15 -0.51
CA ILE A 124 6.92 2.44 -0.80
C ILE A 124 6.66 3.92 -0.57
N THR A 125 5.88 4.54 -1.46
CA THR A 125 5.30 5.87 -1.26
C THR A 125 3.80 5.85 -1.55
N TYR A 126 3.02 6.58 -0.74
CA TYR A 126 1.59 6.80 -0.92
C TYR A 126 1.35 8.21 -1.44
N MET A 127 0.83 8.32 -2.66
CA MET A 127 0.67 9.56 -3.39
C MET A 127 -0.80 9.86 -3.66
N ALA A 128 -1.22 11.10 -3.43
CA ALA A 128 -2.57 11.57 -3.71
C ALA A 128 -2.56 12.61 -4.83
N PRO A 129 -3.37 12.43 -5.88
CA PRO A 129 -3.49 13.43 -6.94
C PRO A 129 -4.20 14.70 -6.45
N PRO A 130 -3.97 15.86 -7.10
CA PRO A 130 -4.52 17.13 -6.62
C PRO A 130 -6.04 17.25 -6.70
N THR A 131 -6.69 16.48 -7.59
CA THR A 131 -8.11 16.68 -7.93
C THR A 131 -8.98 15.44 -7.79
N ALA A 132 -8.41 14.30 -7.48
CA ALA A 132 -9.16 13.04 -7.40
C ALA A 132 -9.06 12.40 -6.00
N ALA A 133 -10.14 11.74 -5.60
CA ALA A 133 -10.23 11.09 -4.29
C ALA A 133 -9.76 9.63 -4.36
N PHE A 134 -8.49 9.39 -4.65
CA PHE A 134 -7.87 8.08 -4.57
C PHE A 134 -6.38 8.20 -4.21
N VAL A 135 -5.73 7.10 -3.93
CA VAL A 135 -4.32 7.04 -3.58
C VAL A 135 -3.61 6.06 -4.50
N VAL A 136 -2.41 6.40 -4.90
CA VAL A 136 -1.48 5.51 -5.60
C VAL A 136 -0.36 5.14 -4.65
N GLU A 137 -0.18 3.84 -4.44
CA GLU A 137 0.97 3.29 -3.75
C GLU A 137 2.03 2.91 -4.79
N LEU A 138 3.14 3.65 -4.83
CA LEU A 138 4.29 3.27 -5.61
C LEU A 138 5.10 2.25 -4.82
N VAL A 139 5.34 1.08 -5.40
CA VAL A 139 6.04 -0.03 -4.75
C VAL A 139 7.29 -0.36 -5.54
N ALA A 140 8.45 -0.25 -4.90
CA ALA A 140 9.72 -0.57 -5.54
C ALA A 140 9.78 -2.05 -5.96
N THR A 141 10.16 -2.33 -7.21
CA THR A 141 10.24 -3.70 -7.76
C THR A 141 11.16 -4.63 -6.97
N LYS A 142 12.08 -4.08 -6.17
CA LYS A 142 12.90 -4.89 -5.24
C LYS A 142 12.09 -5.63 -4.18
N LEU A 143 10.84 -5.22 -3.89
CA LEU A 143 9.92 -5.94 -3.00
C LEU A 143 9.19 -7.10 -3.68
N LYS A 144 9.20 -7.16 -5.01
CA LYS A 144 8.43 -8.17 -5.76
C LYS A 144 8.74 -9.61 -5.33
N PRO A 145 10.00 -10.06 -5.14
CA PRO A 145 10.28 -11.43 -4.71
C PRO A 145 9.65 -11.76 -3.35
N MET A 146 9.60 -10.81 -2.41
CA MET A 146 9.00 -11.00 -1.10
C MET A 146 7.48 -11.12 -1.20
N ILE A 147 6.83 -10.31 -2.01
CA ILE A 147 5.38 -10.37 -2.24
C ILE A 147 5.01 -11.62 -3.00
N ASP A 148 5.76 -12.02 -4.04
CA ASP A 148 5.53 -13.26 -4.77
C ASP A 148 5.62 -14.49 -3.84
N THR A 149 6.59 -14.50 -2.92
CA THR A 149 6.70 -15.56 -1.89
C THR A 149 5.49 -15.56 -0.97
N TRP A 150 5.04 -14.39 -0.51
CA TRP A 150 3.88 -14.27 0.37
C TRP A 150 2.59 -14.76 -0.31
N LEU A 151 2.39 -14.45 -1.59
CA LEU A 151 1.25 -14.92 -2.37
C LEU A 151 1.16 -16.46 -2.46
N LEU A 152 2.29 -17.15 -2.33
CA LEU A 152 2.39 -18.62 -2.37
C LEU A 152 2.37 -19.27 -0.97
N GLU A 153 2.50 -18.51 0.12
CA GLU A 153 2.50 -19.05 1.48
C GLU A 153 1.20 -19.77 1.82
N GLY A 154 1.31 -21.00 2.33
CA GLY A 154 0.16 -21.79 2.77
C GLY A 154 -0.69 -22.38 1.63
N CYS A 155 -0.13 -22.44 0.43
CA CYS A 155 -0.73 -23.18 -0.68
C CYS A 155 -0.49 -24.70 -0.53
#